data_7c608ca310c3287687462008238b19b8
#
_entry.id   7c608ca310c3287687462008238b19b8
#
_cell.length_a   1.000
_cell.length_b   1.000
_cell.length_c   1.000
_cell.angle_alpha   90.00
_cell.angle_beta   90.00
_cell.angle_gamma   90.00
#
_symmetry.space_group_name_H-M   'P 1'
#
loop_
_entity.id
_entity.type
_entity.pdbx_description
1 polymer ?
#
loop_
_entity_poly.entity_id
_entity_poly.type
_entity_poly.pdbx_seq_one_letter_code
_entity_poly.pdbx_strand_id
1 'polypeptide(L)'
;MNRYLRFSDGLLNLAMIVACALFTLVIASAQESQKRTENSKPDSKLEQAKQAADKSKEKPGFALSVKTTPILNISLKAEKVKLVEIAAELSKRLKTPVVVGSSLQSEVVSIEFSGLTLEPAMQLLAPAVYVDYEIETSGNAQPKPLGIYFWDANSGEPSITSSIQSSTQSMLIEGDTEDGVEPQTDAEKKKLEEQPLRIQFEENRLSVKAKKQPLVLVLLKIGEELGIPVDIQFETEDTVDIEFSKLSVEDAVRKLSPNIKLFLRADLLHAERRALRIVFTDPTKTTSTGF
;
A
#
# COMPACT_ATOMS: atom_id res chain seq x y z
N MET A 1 -36.97 1.26 36.04
CA MET A 1 -36.32 2.32 36.87
C MET A 1 -34.84 2.13 36.74
N ASN A 2 -34.15 2.94 35.94
CA ASN A 2 -32.79 3.42 36.19
C ASN A 2 -32.42 4.41 35.08
N ARG A 3 -32.44 5.69 35.46
CA ARG A 3 -31.91 6.82 34.72
C ARG A 3 -30.43 6.95 35.10
N TYR A 4 -29.51 6.95 34.14
CA TYR A 4 -28.19 7.59 34.31
C TYR A 4 -27.85 8.37 33.05
N LEU A 5 -28.02 9.64 33.10
CA LEU A 5 -27.08 10.77 33.14
C LEU A 5 -26.15 10.87 31.93
N ARG A 6 -26.62 11.69 30.96
CA ARG A 6 -25.77 12.41 30.00
C ARG A 6 -25.14 13.60 30.74
N PHE A 7 -23.82 13.65 30.82
CA PHE A 7 -23.08 14.89 31.11
C PHE A 7 -21.68 14.78 30.49
N SER A 8 -21.28 15.91 29.88
CA SER A 8 -19.93 16.33 29.51
C SER A 8 -19.42 16.11 28.07
N ASP A 9 -20.07 16.78 27.11
CA ASP A 9 -19.42 17.07 25.81
C ASP A 9 -19.16 18.58 25.59
N GLY A 10 -19.19 19.37 26.65
CA GLY A 10 -19.08 20.83 26.54
C GLY A 10 -17.73 21.47 26.91
N LEU A 11 -16.75 20.69 27.40
CA LEU A 11 -15.53 21.30 27.97
C LEU A 11 -14.24 21.09 27.15
N LEU A 12 -14.27 20.32 26.08
CA LEU A 12 -13.07 20.07 25.28
C LEU A 12 -12.88 21.05 24.10
N ASN A 13 -13.88 21.86 23.77
CA ASN A 13 -13.79 22.79 22.62
C ASN A 13 -13.27 24.19 22.95
N LEU A 14 -13.03 24.53 24.22
CA LEU A 14 -12.57 25.87 24.60
C LEU A 14 -11.06 26.01 24.71
N ALA A 15 -10.29 24.89 24.75
CA ALA A 15 -8.83 24.91 24.90
C ALA A 15 -8.07 25.06 23.56
N MET A 16 -8.73 24.91 22.42
CA MET A 16 -8.06 24.92 21.11
C MET A 16 -8.04 26.28 20.40
N ILE A 17 -8.72 27.29 20.92
CA ILE A 17 -8.82 28.62 20.29
C ILE A 17 -7.76 29.61 20.78
N VAL A 18 -7.09 29.35 21.91
CA VAL A 18 -6.11 30.30 22.50
C VAL A 18 -4.69 30.12 22.00
N ALA A 19 -4.36 29.05 21.30
CA ALA A 19 -2.98 28.75 20.84
C ALA A 19 -2.60 29.34 19.47
N CYS A 20 -3.53 29.94 18.72
CA CYS A 20 -3.25 30.48 17.38
C CYS A 20 -2.94 32.00 17.31
N ALA A 21 -2.87 32.70 18.42
CA ALA A 21 -2.75 34.17 18.41
C ALA A 21 -1.35 34.74 18.75
N LEU A 22 -0.29 33.92 18.88
CA LEU A 22 1.03 34.40 19.36
C LEU A 22 2.20 34.19 18.40
N PHE A 23 1.98 33.98 17.08
CA PHE A 23 3.08 33.81 16.11
C PHE A 23 3.07 34.82 14.96
N THR A 24 2.77 36.09 15.25
CA THR A 24 3.03 37.18 14.33
C THR A 24 3.76 38.30 15.06
N LEU A 25 5.07 38.31 15.02
CA LEU A 25 5.92 39.52 15.07
C LEU A 25 7.37 39.05 15.16
N VAL A 26 8.10 39.15 14.10
CA VAL A 26 9.51 39.56 13.98
C VAL A 26 9.99 39.25 12.56
N ILE A 27 9.94 40.18 11.63
CA ILE A 27 10.95 40.39 10.59
C ILE A 27 10.84 41.86 10.18
N ALA A 28 11.76 42.67 10.65
CA ALA A 28 12.10 43.93 10.03
C ALA A 28 13.62 44.08 10.03
N SER A 29 14.12 44.59 8.94
CA SER A 29 15.42 45.26 8.75
C SER A 29 16.64 44.38 8.48
N ALA A 30 17.14 44.47 7.23
CA ALA A 30 18.41 45.11 6.93
C ALA A 30 18.52 45.35 5.41
N GLN A 31 18.47 46.60 5.04
CA GLN A 31 18.89 47.16 3.76
C GLN A 31 20.37 47.54 3.80
N GLU A 32 20.90 47.73 2.58
CA GLU A 32 22.09 48.48 2.21
C GLU A 32 23.43 47.75 2.08
N SER A 33 23.91 47.59 0.84
CA SER A 33 24.94 48.53 0.31
C SER A 33 25.25 48.28 -1.17
N GLN A 34 25.08 49.31 -1.95
CA GLN A 34 25.60 49.49 -3.31
C GLN A 34 27.12 49.58 -3.30
N LYS A 35 27.83 49.01 -4.30
CA LYS A 35 28.99 49.69 -4.91
C LYS A 35 29.17 49.30 -6.37
N ARG A 36 29.04 50.28 -7.18
CA ARG A 36 29.32 50.52 -8.58
C ARG A 36 30.84 50.40 -8.85
N THR A 37 31.23 49.69 -9.92
CA THR A 37 32.40 50.06 -10.71
C THR A 37 32.20 49.64 -12.17
N GLU A 38 32.34 50.63 -13.01
CA GLU A 38 32.38 50.63 -14.48
C GLU A 38 33.68 50.01 -15.00
N ASN A 39 33.57 49.46 -16.20
CA ASN A 39 34.44 49.56 -17.37
C ASN A 39 35.04 48.25 -17.91
N SER A 40 34.66 47.90 -19.07
CA SER A 40 35.29 47.86 -20.39
C SER A 40 34.83 46.65 -21.22
N LYS A 41 34.29 46.94 -22.40
CA LYS A 41 34.14 46.10 -23.59
C LYS A 41 35.51 46.04 -24.33
N PRO A 42 35.75 45.15 -25.32
CA PRO A 42 34.93 44.15 -26.00
C PRO A 42 35.61 42.77 -26.20
N ASP A 43 34.86 41.70 -26.45
CA ASP A 43 35.03 40.86 -27.63
C ASP A 43 33.94 39.78 -27.64
N SER A 44 33.02 40.09 -28.47
CA SER A 44 31.85 39.32 -28.79
C SER A 44 32.18 38.32 -29.89
N LYS A 45 31.71 37.11 -29.80
CA LYS A 45 31.21 36.25 -30.89
C LYS A 45 31.39 34.73 -30.71
N LEU A 46 32.01 34.27 -29.63
CA LEU A 46 32.17 32.83 -29.42
C LEU A 46 31.40 32.26 -28.23
N GLU A 47 30.70 33.10 -27.45
CA GLU A 47 29.94 32.66 -26.30
C GLU A 47 28.43 32.36 -26.60
N GLN A 48 27.92 32.80 -27.74
CA GLN A 48 26.50 32.53 -28.09
C GLN A 48 26.22 31.10 -28.53
N ALA A 49 27.23 30.28 -28.84
CA ALA A 49 27.05 28.88 -29.20
C ALA A 49 27.07 27.91 -28.02
N LYS A 50 27.49 28.33 -26.83
CA LYS A 50 27.48 27.49 -25.60
C LYS A 50 26.25 27.70 -24.73
N GLN A 51 25.49 28.78 -24.90
CA GLN A 51 24.26 29.03 -24.13
C GLN A 51 23.02 28.36 -24.73
N ALA A 52 23.09 27.74 -25.90
CA ALA A 52 21.98 27.01 -26.49
C ALA A 52 21.90 25.55 -26.06
N ALA A 53 22.86 25.01 -25.32
CA ALA A 53 22.88 23.60 -24.87
C ALA A 53 22.52 23.41 -23.39
N ASP A 54 22.31 24.48 -22.63
CA ASP A 54 21.84 24.41 -21.23
C ASP A 54 20.37 24.84 -21.14
N LYS A 55 19.56 24.35 -22.10
CA LYS A 55 18.10 24.47 -21.99
C LYS A 55 17.63 23.62 -20.84
N SER A 56 17.53 24.29 -19.71
CA SER A 56 16.50 24.07 -18.69
C SER A 56 16.25 22.62 -18.27
N LYS A 57 17.01 22.16 -17.32
CA LYS A 57 16.37 21.42 -16.23
C LYS A 57 15.45 22.43 -15.51
N GLU A 58 14.29 22.71 -16.07
CA GLU A 58 13.21 23.39 -15.36
C GLU A 58 13.07 22.64 -14.03
N LYS A 59 13.39 23.32 -12.93
CA LYS A 59 13.10 22.75 -11.62
C LYS A 59 11.60 22.44 -11.62
N PRO A 60 11.20 21.20 -11.34
CA PRO A 60 9.78 20.89 -11.29
C PRO A 60 9.10 21.89 -10.35
N GLY A 61 7.93 22.38 -10.72
CA GLY A 61 7.15 23.36 -9.95
C GLY A 61 6.71 22.85 -8.58
N PHE A 62 7.30 21.75 -8.13
CA PHE A 62 7.04 21.11 -6.85
C PHE A 62 8.33 20.58 -6.20
N ALA A 63 8.28 20.41 -4.88
CA ALA A 63 9.31 19.76 -4.08
C ALA A 63 8.77 18.46 -3.49
N LEU A 64 9.41 17.33 -3.84
CA LEU A 64 9.09 16.01 -3.30
C LEU A 64 10.30 15.47 -2.54
N SER A 65 10.09 14.97 -1.33
CA SER A 65 11.08 14.25 -0.54
C SER A 65 10.52 12.91 -0.10
N VAL A 66 11.31 11.86 -0.30
CA VAL A 66 10.99 10.49 0.13
C VAL A 66 12.12 9.99 1.00
N LYS A 67 11.84 9.63 2.25
CA LYS A 67 12.78 9.02 3.20
C LYS A 67 12.33 7.58 3.45
N THR A 68 13.22 6.63 3.26
CA THR A 68 12.90 5.20 3.32
C THR A 68 13.28 4.54 4.66
N THR A 69 14.04 5.23 5.52
CA THR A 69 14.54 4.68 6.78
C THR A 69 14.24 5.59 7.95
N PRO A 70 13.81 5.08 9.11
CA PRO A 70 13.44 3.69 9.39
C PRO A 70 12.06 3.28 8.84
N ILE A 71 11.22 4.26 8.52
CA ILE A 71 9.87 4.10 7.96
C ILE A 71 9.78 4.98 6.72
N LEU A 72 9.07 4.50 5.69
CA LEU A 72 8.81 5.26 4.49
C LEU A 72 7.95 6.51 4.82
N ASN A 73 8.56 7.67 4.65
CA ASN A 73 7.91 8.96 4.86
C ASN A 73 8.02 9.84 3.61
N ILE A 74 6.94 10.51 3.28
CA ILE A 74 6.79 11.34 2.09
C ILE A 74 6.44 12.75 2.50
N SER A 75 7.09 13.72 1.89
CA SER A 75 6.77 15.15 2.01
C SER A 75 6.65 15.73 0.61
N LEU A 76 5.60 16.48 0.36
CA LEU A 76 5.31 17.10 -0.92
C LEU A 76 4.85 18.54 -0.70
N LYS A 77 5.38 19.44 -1.53
CA LYS A 77 4.86 20.79 -1.72
C LYS A 77 4.71 21.02 -3.21
N ALA A 78 3.48 21.16 -3.67
CA ALA A 78 3.12 21.36 -5.06
C ALA A 78 2.13 22.52 -5.18
N GLU A 79 2.31 23.38 -6.18
CA GLU A 79 1.41 24.48 -6.51
C GLU A 79 1.09 24.43 -7.99
N LYS A 80 -0.17 24.15 -8.32
CA LYS A 80 -0.68 24.04 -9.69
C LYS A 80 0.12 23.08 -10.58
N VAL A 81 0.46 21.91 -10.06
CA VAL A 81 1.23 20.88 -10.75
C VAL A 81 0.32 19.77 -11.24
N LYS A 82 0.56 19.25 -12.43
CA LYS A 82 -0.21 18.10 -12.94
C LYS A 82 0.06 16.84 -12.10
N LEU A 83 -0.99 16.11 -11.77
CA LEU A 83 -0.88 14.87 -11.00
C LEU A 83 0.07 13.86 -11.65
N VAL A 84 0.09 13.77 -12.98
CA VAL A 84 0.98 12.88 -13.74
C VAL A 84 2.47 13.20 -13.53
N GLU A 85 2.84 14.47 -13.32
CA GLU A 85 4.23 14.88 -13.06
C GLU A 85 4.65 14.46 -11.65
N ILE A 86 3.75 14.63 -10.66
CA ILE A 86 3.96 14.17 -9.28
C ILE A 86 4.09 12.64 -9.26
N ALA A 87 3.20 11.92 -9.97
CA ALA A 87 3.20 10.48 -10.07
C ALA A 87 4.49 9.94 -10.69
N ALA A 88 4.99 10.57 -11.76
CA ALA A 88 6.25 10.19 -12.39
C ALA A 88 7.46 10.34 -11.44
N GLU A 89 7.52 11.42 -10.68
CA GLU A 89 8.62 11.62 -9.71
C GLU A 89 8.48 10.70 -8.49
N LEU A 90 7.25 10.42 -8.01
CA LEU A 90 6.98 9.41 -6.99
C LEU A 90 7.46 8.03 -7.45
N SER A 91 7.08 7.61 -8.66
CA SER A 91 7.49 6.33 -9.24
C SER A 91 9.01 6.18 -9.26
N LYS A 92 9.73 7.22 -9.67
CA LYS A 92 11.18 7.24 -9.71
C LYS A 92 11.82 7.12 -8.32
N ARG A 93 11.29 7.84 -7.32
CA ARG A 93 11.85 7.85 -5.96
C ARG A 93 11.51 6.60 -5.16
N LEU A 94 10.29 6.09 -5.33
CA LEU A 94 9.83 4.86 -4.67
C LEU A 94 10.37 3.60 -5.36
N LYS A 95 10.85 3.72 -6.62
CA LYS A 95 11.17 2.58 -7.50
C LYS A 95 9.98 1.63 -7.68
N THR A 96 8.78 2.18 -7.64
CA THR A 96 7.50 1.49 -7.73
C THR A 96 6.67 2.18 -8.80
N PRO A 97 6.06 1.47 -9.75
CA PRO A 97 5.20 2.08 -10.75
C PRO A 97 4.03 2.83 -10.10
N VAL A 98 3.83 4.09 -10.53
CA VAL A 98 2.69 4.90 -10.13
C VAL A 98 1.89 5.19 -11.40
N VAL A 99 0.68 4.69 -11.44
CA VAL A 99 -0.23 4.80 -12.60
C VAL A 99 -1.31 5.83 -12.31
N VAL A 100 -1.59 6.69 -13.27
CA VAL A 100 -2.67 7.68 -13.18
C VAL A 100 -3.75 7.28 -14.16
N GLY A 101 -4.97 7.10 -13.67
CA GLY A 101 -6.15 6.80 -14.48
C GLY A 101 -6.39 7.87 -15.53
N SER A 102 -6.97 7.49 -16.68
CA SER A 102 -7.16 8.39 -17.83
C SER A 102 -7.95 9.65 -17.47
N SER A 103 -8.94 9.56 -16.59
CA SER A 103 -9.74 10.69 -16.11
C SER A 103 -8.94 11.73 -15.32
N LEU A 104 -7.84 11.32 -14.66
CA LEU A 104 -7.03 12.18 -13.80
C LEU A 104 -5.75 12.71 -14.48
N GLN A 105 -5.50 12.39 -15.75
CA GLN A 105 -4.28 12.80 -16.45
C GLN A 105 -4.14 14.33 -16.60
N SER A 106 -5.24 15.05 -16.68
CA SER A 106 -5.26 16.51 -16.75
C SER A 106 -5.42 17.19 -15.40
N GLU A 107 -5.56 16.41 -14.32
CA GLU A 107 -5.79 16.94 -12.97
C GLU A 107 -4.59 17.75 -12.50
N VAL A 108 -4.88 18.91 -11.91
CA VAL A 108 -3.89 19.86 -11.38
C VAL A 108 -4.04 19.95 -9.87
N VAL A 109 -2.97 19.69 -9.15
CA VAL A 109 -2.96 19.59 -7.69
C VAL A 109 -2.19 20.77 -7.09
N SER A 110 -2.76 21.33 -6.02
CA SER A 110 -2.08 22.29 -5.14
C SER A 110 -2.19 21.78 -3.72
N ILE A 111 -1.08 21.27 -3.16
CA ILE A 111 -1.06 20.60 -1.88
C ILE A 111 0.29 20.74 -1.18
N GLU A 112 0.27 20.76 0.14
CA GLU A 112 1.46 20.73 0.97
C GLU A 112 1.25 19.78 2.16
N PHE A 113 2.13 18.79 2.31
CA PHE A 113 2.20 17.92 3.48
C PHE A 113 3.62 17.48 3.77
N SER A 114 3.91 17.05 4.99
CA SER A 114 5.25 16.65 5.41
C SER A 114 5.22 15.43 6.32
N GLY A 115 6.13 14.49 6.07
CA GLY A 115 6.40 13.35 6.94
C GLY A 115 5.26 12.33 7.05
N LEU A 116 4.39 12.23 6.05
CA LEU A 116 3.32 11.23 6.04
C LEU A 116 3.85 9.88 5.56
N THR A 117 3.30 8.80 6.11
CA THR A 117 3.51 7.45 5.57
C THR A 117 2.85 7.29 4.21
N LEU A 118 3.15 6.18 3.49
CA LEU A 118 2.74 6.00 2.11
C LEU A 118 1.23 6.18 1.91
N GLU A 119 0.42 5.39 2.61
CA GLU A 119 -1.04 5.38 2.40
C GLU A 119 -1.68 6.76 2.65
N PRO A 120 -1.48 7.43 3.80
CA PRO A 120 -2.02 8.78 4.02
C PRO A 120 -1.53 9.82 3.01
N ALA A 121 -0.26 9.73 2.57
CA ALA A 121 0.27 10.66 1.58
C ALA A 121 -0.41 10.48 0.22
N MET A 122 -0.66 9.23 -0.20
CA MET A 122 -1.32 8.93 -1.47
C MET A 122 -2.79 9.32 -1.47
N GLN A 123 -3.51 9.10 -0.36
CA GLN A 123 -4.93 9.49 -0.20
C GLN A 123 -5.17 11.00 -0.41
N LEU A 124 -4.17 11.83 -0.13
CA LEU A 124 -4.27 13.27 -0.34
C LEU A 124 -4.14 13.69 -1.80
N LEU A 125 -3.68 12.79 -2.69
CA LEU A 125 -3.35 13.13 -4.08
C LEU A 125 -4.47 12.78 -5.07
N ALA A 126 -5.33 11.81 -4.75
CA ALA A 126 -6.38 11.38 -5.67
C ALA A 126 -7.64 10.94 -4.92
N PRO A 127 -8.84 11.02 -5.57
CA PRO A 127 -10.12 10.65 -4.96
C PRO A 127 -10.18 9.16 -4.57
N ALA A 128 -9.60 8.28 -5.38
CA ALA A 128 -9.45 6.87 -5.06
C ALA A 128 -8.00 6.45 -5.30
N VAL A 129 -7.46 5.67 -4.39
CA VAL A 129 -6.09 5.16 -4.48
C VAL A 129 -6.08 3.68 -4.16
N TYR A 130 -5.42 2.91 -5.03
CA TYR A 130 -5.14 1.51 -4.79
C TYR A 130 -3.63 1.32 -4.67
N VAL A 131 -3.22 0.45 -3.75
CA VAL A 131 -1.81 0.09 -3.60
C VAL A 131 -1.68 -1.42 -3.56
N ASP A 132 -0.92 -1.96 -4.51
CA ASP A 132 -0.58 -3.38 -4.52
C ASP A 132 0.67 -3.60 -3.69
N TYR A 133 0.64 -4.59 -2.80
CA TYR A 133 1.72 -4.93 -1.89
C TYR A 133 2.18 -6.38 -2.04
N GLU A 134 3.47 -6.60 -1.83
CA GLU A 134 4.06 -7.89 -1.49
C GLU A 134 4.35 -7.90 0.01
N ILE A 135 3.84 -8.90 0.70
CA ILE A 135 4.07 -9.14 2.12
C ILE A 135 4.84 -10.44 2.26
N GLU A 136 6.04 -10.35 2.78
CA GLU A 136 6.81 -11.52 3.18
C GLU A 136 6.40 -11.91 4.60
N THR A 137 6.11 -13.20 4.81
CA THR A 137 5.73 -13.71 6.14
C THR A 137 6.92 -13.98 7.04
N SER A 138 8.14 -13.98 6.48
CA SER A 138 9.38 -14.11 7.23
C SER A 138 9.69 -12.84 8.03
N GLY A 139 9.80 -12.96 9.35
CA GLY A 139 10.19 -11.87 10.23
C GLY A 139 9.18 -10.71 10.32
N ASN A 140 9.69 -9.51 10.62
CA ASN A 140 8.90 -8.26 10.70
C ASN A 140 9.07 -7.41 9.43
N ALA A 141 9.17 -8.04 8.26
CA ALA A 141 9.32 -7.33 7.01
C ALA A 141 8.12 -6.39 6.77
N GLN A 142 8.41 -5.14 6.41
CA GLN A 142 7.38 -4.17 6.07
C GLN A 142 6.75 -4.51 4.71
N PRO A 143 5.45 -4.27 4.51
CA PRO A 143 4.83 -4.42 3.21
C PRO A 143 5.58 -3.62 2.15
N LYS A 144 5.95 -4.29 1.04
CA LYS A 144 6.65 -3.68 -0.09
C LYS A 144 5.65 -3.28 -1.16
N PRO A 145 5.52 -2.00 -1.50
CA PRO A 145 4.62 -1.56 -2.57
C PRO A 145 5.14 -2.04 -3.92
N LEU A 146 4.27 -2.64 -4.72
CA LEU A 146 4.53 -3.13 -6.08
C LEU A 146 3.93 -2.24 -7.16
N GLY A 147 2.83 -1.53 -6.82
CA GLY A 147 2.15 -0.61 -7.71
C GLY A 147 1.26 0.34 -6.93
N ILE A 148 1.15 1.57 -7.40
CA ILE A 148 0.28 2.61 -6.85
C ILE A 148 -0.59 3.12 -7.98
N TYR A 149 -1.89 3.25 -7.75
CA TYR A 149 -2.85 3.67 -8.75
C TYR A 149 -3.65 4.85 -8.23
N PHE A 150 -3.53 5.99 -8.90
CA PHE A 150 -4.41 7.13 -8.71
C PHE A 150 -5.60 6.98 -9.65
N TRP A 151 -6.77 6.85 -9.08
CA TRP A 151 -7.95 6.43 -9.81
C TRP A 151 -9.14 7.34 -9.52
N ASP A 152 -10.15 7.26 -10.39
CA ASP A 152 -11.42 7.94 -10.17
C ASP A 152 -12.33 7.06 -9.30
N ALA A 153 -12.98 7.66 -8.30
CA ALA A 153 -13.88 6.94 -7.38
C ALA A 153 -15.06 6.25 -8.08
N ASN A 154 -15.45 6.74 -9.28
CA ASN A 154 -16.56 6.18 -10.06
C ASN A 154 -16.11 5.17 -11.12
N SER A 155 -14.81 4.96 -11.26
CA SER A 155 -14.25 3.96 -12.17
C SER A 155 -14.08 2.63 -11.45
N GLY A 156 -14.26 1.53 -12.17
CA GLY A 156 -13.95 0.20 -11.62
C GLY A 156 -12.48 0.09 -11.19
N GLU A 157 -12.13 -0.93 -10.43
CA GLU A 157 -10.75 -1.16 -9.99
C GLU A 157 -9.75 -1.22 -11.16
N PRO A 158 -8.52 -0.70 -10.97
CA PRO A 158 -7.46 -0.86 -11.95
C PRO A 158 -7.05 -2.32 -12.12
N SER A 159 -6.58 -2.68 -13.32
CA SER A 159 -6.02 -4.01 -13.59
C SER A 159 -4.88 -4.32 -12.63
N ILE A 160 -4.76 -5.59 -12.24
CA ILE A 160 -3.69 -6.06 -11.35
C ILE A 160 -2.35 -5.93 -12.08
N THR A 161 -1.30 -5.51 -11.35
CA THR A 161 0.06 -5.39 -11.87
C THR A 161 0.52 -6.73 -12.47
N SER A 162 1.19 -6.71 -13.61
CA SER A 162 1.70 -7.91 -14.28
C SER A 162 2.66 -8.73 -13.40
N SER A 163 3.35 -8.12 -12.47
CA SER A 163 4.21 -8.80 -11.48
C SER A 163 3.42 -9.68 -10.50
N ILE A 164 2.12 -9.43 -10.33
CA ILE A 164 1.24 -10.22 -9.47
C ILE A 164 0.50 -11.30 -10.29
N GLN A 165 0.31 -11.07 -11.58
CA GLN A 165 -0.33 -12.05 -12.45
C GLN A 165 0.54 -13.31 -12.53
N SER A 166 -0.06 -14.46 -12.23
CA SER A 166 0.60 -15.75 -12.35
C SER A 166 1.00 -16.01 -13.81
N SER A 167 2.27 -16.34 -14.05
CA SER A 167 2.71 -16.88 -15.33
C SER A 167 2.39 -18.36 -15.49
N THR A 168 1.94 -19.00 -14.41
CA THR A 168 1.62 -20.42 -14.36
C THR A 168 0.11 -20.58 -14.51
N GLN A 169 -0.33 -21.43 -15.43
CA GLN A 169 -1.72 -21.89 -15.48
C GLN A 169 -2.07 -22.45 -14.10
N SER A 170 -2.95 -21.74 -13.37
CA SER A 170 -3.60 -22.28 -12.19
C SER A 170 -4.17 -23.64 -12.58
N MET A 171 -3.72 -24.73 -11.96
CA MET A 171 -4.52 -25.93 -11.92
C MET A 171 -5.77 -25.58 -11.12
N LEU A 172 -6.84 -25.22 -11.82
CA LEU A 172 -8.18 -25.27 -11.27
C LEU A 172 -8.45 -26.75 -10.96
N ILE A 173 -8.31 -27.13 -9.72
CA ILE A 173 -8.89 -28.36 -9.23
C ILE A 173 -10.39 -28.05 -9.17
N GLU A 174 -11.16 -28.53 -10.16
CA GLU A 174 -12.61 -28.60 -10.03
C GLU A 174 -12.89 -29.56 -8.85
N GLY A 175 -12.97 -28.99 -7.66
CA GLY A 175 -13.54 -29.65 -6.50
C GLY A 175 -15.04 -29.48 -6.61
N ASP A 176 -15.80 -30.57 -6.55
CA ASP A 176 -17.23 -30.54 -6.33
C ASP A 176 -17.51 -29.64 -5.12
N THR A 177 -18.04 -28.46 -5.39
CA THR A 177 -18.63 -27.59 -4.37
C THR A 177 -19.90 -28.27 -3.89
N GLU A 178 -19.82 -29.03 -2.80
CA GLU A 178 -21.00 -29.28 -2.01
C GLU A 178 -21.55 -27.92 -1.54
N ASP A 179 -22.66 -27.53 -2.11
CA ASP A 179 -23.41 -26.33 -1.74
C ASP A 179 -23.45 -26.19 -0.22
N GLY A 180 -22.94 -25.04 0.27
CA GLY A 180 -22.85 -24.72 1.70
C GLY A 180 -24.21 -24.59 2.34
N VAL A 181 -24.85 -25.73 2.59
CA VAL A 181 -26.06 -25.82 3.43
C VAL A 181 -25.59 -25.69 4.88
N GLU A 182 -26.02 -24.64 5.56
CA GLU A 182 -25.78 -24.50 7.00
C GLU A 182 -26.23 -25.77 7.74
N PRO A 183 -25.39 -26.35 8.60
CA PRO A 183 -25.74 -27.57 9.30
C PRO A 183 -26.95 -27.33 10.22
N GLN A 184 -28.06 -28.00 9.91
CA GLN A 184 -29.34 -27.79 10.58
C GLN A 184 -29.49 -28.64 11.84
N THR A 185 -28.65 -29.63 12.07
CA THR A 185 -28.74 -30.53 13.22
C THR A 185 -27.47 -30.52 14.08
N ASP A 186 -27.65 -30.79 15.39
CA ASP A 186 -26.52 -30.89 16.32
C ASP A 186 -25.52 -32.02 15.98
N ALA A 187 -26.02 -33.09 15.30
CA ALA A 187 -25.19 -34.19 14.84
C ALA A 187 -24.30 -33.77 13.63
N GLU A 188 -24.80 -32.92 12.74
CA GLU A 188 -24.05 -32.37 11.60
C GLU A 188 -23.03 -31.36 12.08
N LYS A 189 -23.39 -30.51 13.07
CA LYS A 189 -22.43 -29.58 13.70
C LYS A 189 -21.26 -30.32 14.34
N LYS A 190 -21.55 -31.43 15.07
CA LYS A 190 -20.52 -32.24 15.71
C LYS A 190 -19.63 -32.95 14.67
N LYS A 191 -20.20 -33.43 13.57
CA LYS A 191 -19.44 -34.04 12.48
C LYS A 191 -18.55 -33.03 11.76
N LEU A 192 -19.01 -31.77 11.65
CA LEU A 192 -18.24 -30.66 11.09
C LEU A 192 -17.08 -30.27 12.01
N GLU A 193 -17.27 -30.30 13.36
CA GLU A 193 -16.23 -30.03 14.34
C GLU A 193 -15.12 -31.08 14.36
N GLU A 194 -15.43 -32.32 13.97
CA GLU A 194 -14.47 -33.46 13.93
C GLU A 194 -13.64 -33.49 12.62
N GLN A 195 -13.94 -32.64 11.63
CA GLN A 195 -13.16 -32.59 10.40
C GLN A 195 -11.70 -32.22 10.66
N PRO A 196 -10.73 -32.95 10.07
CA PRO A 196 -9.31 -32.71 10.29
C PRO A 196 -8.81 -31.40 9.65
N LEU A 197 -9.56 -30.85 8.68
CA LEU A 197 -9.32 -29.56 8.04
C LEU A 197 -10.64 -28.81 7.91
N ARG A 198 -10.67 -27.60 8.47
CA ARG A 198 -11.77 -26.66 8.33
C ARG A 198 -11.22 -25.27 8.09
N ILE A 199 -11.70 -24.61 7.05
CA ILE A 199 -11.35 -23.24 6.70
C ILE A 199 -12.65 -22.47 6.50
N GLN A 200 -12.70 -21.25 7.01
CA GLN A 200 -13.84 -20.34 6.87
C GLN A 200 -13.35 -18.93 6.67
N PHE A 201 -13.90 -18.25 5.69
CA PHE A 201 -13.63 -16.85 5.42
C PHE A 201 -14.93 -16.05 5.51
N GLU A 202 -15.04 -15.23 6.54
CA GLU A 202 -16.20 -14.41 6.82
C GLU A 202 -15.77 -13.00 7.24
N GLU A 203 -16.49 -11.97 6.80
CA GLU A 203 -16.21 -10.57 7.19
C GLU A 203 -14.73 -10.15 7.00
N ASN A 204 -14.10 -10.61 5.92
CA ASN A 204 -12.68 -10.36 5.64
C ASN A 204 -11.71 -10.95 6.70
N ARG A 205 -12.15 -11.99 7.40
CA ARG A 205 -11.41 -12.71 8.44
C ARG A 205 -11.35 -14.20 8.14
N LEU A 206 -10.17 -14.78 8.37
CA LEU A 206 -9.91 -16.19 8.13
C LEU A 206 -9.85 -16.95 9.45
N SER A 207 -10.57 -18.08 9.49
CA SER A 207 -10.50 -19.06 10.57
C SER A 207 -10.03 -20.39 9.99
N VAL A 208 -9.03 -20.99 10.61
CA VAL A 208 -8.42 -22.25 10.16
C VAL A 208 -8.29 -23.18 11.34
N LYS A 209 -8.73 -24.43 11.14
CA LYS A 209 -8.46 -25.58 12.00
C LYS A 209 -7.88 -26.69 11.13
N ALA A 210 -6.61 -27.02 11.34
CA ALA A 210 -5.90 -28.05 10.61
C ALA A 210 -5.18 -28.96 11.61
N LYS A 211 -5.50 -30.26 11.59
CA LYS A 211 -4.86 -31.27 12.45
C LYS A 211 -4.02 -32.19 11.58
N LYS A 212 -2.69 -32.08 11.70
CA LYS A 212 -1.71 -32.90 10.96
C LYS A 212 -1.98 -32.91 9.45
N GLN A 213 -2.33 -31.75 8.88
CA GLN A 213 -2.64 -31.61 7.46
C GLN A 213 -1.41 -31.16 6.68
N PRO A 214 -1.20 -31.67 5.43
CA PRO A 214 -0.16 -31.13 4.56
C PRO A 214 -0.32 -29.61 4.39
N LEU A 215 0.77 -28.85 4.58
CA LEU A 215 0.74 -27.39 4.44
C LEU A 215 0.22 -26.95 3.07
N VAL A 216 0.66 -27.65 2.01
CA VAL A 216 0.21 -27.36 0.63
C VAL A 216 -1.31 -27.47 0.51
N LEU A 217 -1.91 -28.53 1.08
CA LEU A 217 -3.38 -28.70 1.05
C LEU A 217 -4.09 -27.57 1.78
N VAL A 218 -3.58 -27.14 2.94
CA VAL A 218 -4.14 -26.01 3.71
C VAL A 218 -4.08 -24.72 2.88
N LEU A 219 -2.95 -24.44 2.21
CA LEU A 219 -2.80 -23.25 1.38
C LEU A 219 -3.73 -23.26 0.17
N LEU A 220 -3.86 -24.40 -0.52
CA LEU A 220 -4.79 -24.54 -1.65
C LEU A 220 -6.24 -24.30 -1.23
N LYS A 221 -6.64 -24.87 -0.10
CA LYS A 221 -7.99 -24.65 0.45
C LYS A 221 -8.24 -23.20 0.90
N ILE A 222 -7.23 -22.51 1.43
CA ILE A 222 -7.32 -21.08 1.71
C ILE A 222 -7.50 -20.28 0.41
N GLY A 223 -6.76 -20.62 -0.64
CA GLY A 223 -6.90 -19.98 -1.94
C GLY A 223 -8.29 -20.17 -2.54
N GLU A 224 -8.88 -21.37 -2.40
CA GLU A 224 -10.23 -21.69 -2.82
C GLU A 224 -11.26 -20.83 -2.07
N GLU A 225 -11.19 -20.78 -0.75
CA GLU A 225 -12.07 -19.95 0.09
C GLU A 225 -11.96 -18.45 -0.19
N LEU A 226 -10.76 -17.97 -0.52
CA LEU A 226 -10.51 -16.57 -0.86
C LEU A 226 -10.80 -16.25 -2.34
N GLY A 227 -10.98 -17.25 -3.19
CA GLY A 227 -11.13 -17.10 -4.65
C GLY A 227 -9.86 -16.55 -5.32
N ILE A 228 -8.67 -16.89 -4.81
CA ILE A 228 -7.38 -16.38 -5.31
C ILE A 228 -6.43 -17.53 -5.70
N PRO A 229 -5.53 -17.30 -6.69
CA PRO A 229 -4.52 -18.28 -7.07
C PRO A 229 -3.50 -18.51 -5.95
N VAL A 230 -3.09 -19.77 -5.83
CA VAL A 230 -2.01 -20.22 -4.95
C VAL A 230 -0.93 -20.89 -5.79
N ASP A 231 0.28 -20.37 -5.74
CA ASP A 231 1.43 -20.93 -6.44
C ASP A 231 2.34 -21.67 -5.47
N ILE A 232 2.53 -22.92 -5.70
CA ILE A 232 3.46 -23.77 -4.95
C ILE A 232 4.73 -23.91 -5.79
N GLN A 233 5.84 -23.30 -5.33
CA GLN A 233 7.10 -23.28 -6.08
C GLN A 233 8.02 -24.45 -5.78
N PHE A 234 7.72 -25.26 -4.76
CA PHE A 234 8.48 -26.45 -4.42
C PHE A 234 7.60 -27.47 -3.70
N GLU A 235 7.97 -28.74 -3.80
CA GLU A 235 7.33 -29.81 -3.06
C GLU A 235 7.82 -29.85 -1.61
N THR A 236 6.90 -30.03 -0.67
CA THR A 236 7.22 -30.20 0.75
C THR A 236 6.30 -31.25 1.37
N GLU A 237 6.84 -31.98 2.31
CA GLU A 237 6.11 -32.92 3.16
C GLU A 237 5.67 -32.28 4.50
N ASP A 238 5.86 -30.97 4.62
CA ASP A 238 5.52 -30.26 5.84
C ASP A 238 4.04 -30.41 6.18
N THR A 239 3.77 -30.76 7.43
CA THR A 239 2.42 -30.83 7.99
C THR A 239 2.22 -29.75 9.03
N VAL A 240 1.01 -29.22 9.10
CA VAL A 240 0.62 -28.22 10.09
C VAL A 240 -0.42 -28.79 11.06
N ASP A 241 -0.25 -28.42 12.33
CA ASP A 241 -1.21 -28.68 13.41
C ASP A 241 -1.52 -27.32 14.04
N ILE A 242 -2.57 -26.68 13.57
CA ILE A 242 -2.84 -25.26 13.89
C ILE A 242 -4.34 -25.00 14.01
N GLU A 243 -4.69 -24.14 14.94
CA GLU A 243 -6.04 -23.64 15.13
C GLU A 243 -6.01 -22.15 15.45
N PHE A 244 -6.72 -21.36 14.64
CA PHE A 244 -6.96 -19.95 14.90
C PHE A 244 -8.29 -19.50 14.31
N SER A 245 -8.84 -18.41 14.83
CA SER A 245 -10.12 -17.87 14.39
C SER A 245 -10.04 -16.36 14.18
N LYS A 246 -10.77 -15.88 13.16
CA LYS A 246 -11.00 -14.46 12.87
C LYS A 246 -9.73 -13.62 12.75
N LEU A 247 -8.67 -14.16 12.16
CA LEU A 247 -7.46 -13.41 11.83
C LEU A 247 -7.62 -12.70 10.48
N SER A 248 -6.87 -11.59 10.29
CA SER A 248 -6.67 -11.06 8.95
C SER A 248 -5.97 -12.11 8.06
N VAL A 249 -6.16 -12.05 6.75
CA VAL A 249 -5.46 -12.99 5.83
C VAL A 249 -3.94 -12.88 6.01
N GLU A 250 -3.43 -11.67 6.22
CA GLU A 250 -2.01 -11.41 6.48
C GLU A 250 -1.52 -12.13 7.75
N ASP A 251 -2.22 -11.97 8.87
CA ASP A 251 -1.84 -12.61 10.13
C ASP A 251 -1.98 -14.13 10.08
N ALA A 252 -2.99 -14.62 9.35
CA ALA A 252 -3.23 -16.04 9.16
C ALA A 252 -2.08 -16.70 8.39
N VAL A 253 -1.67 -16.14 7.24
CA VAL A 253 -0.58 -16.70 6.45
C VAL A 253 0.77 -16.63 7.16
N ARG A 254 1.01 -15.58 7.97
CA ARG A 254 2.21 -15.47 8.83
C ARG A 254 2.29 -16.61 9.85
N LYS A 255 1.15 -17.08 10.36
CA LYS A 255 1.10 -18.21 11.30
C LYS A 255 1.34 -19.55 10.64
N LEU A 256 1.03 -19.69 9.36
CA LEU A 256 1.16 -20.96 8.64
C LEU A 256 2.61 -21.29 8.29
N SER A 257 3.35 -20.37 7.70
CA SER A 257 4.75 -20.56 7.33
C SER A 257 5.47 -19.24 7.09
N PRO A 258 6.78 -19.15 7.42
CA PRO A 258 7.60 -17.99 7.08
C PRO A 258 7.97 -17.93 5.58
N ASN A 259 7.69 -18.98 4.81
CA ASN A 259 8.07 -19.08 3.41
C ASN A 259 6.91 -18.72 2.46
N ILE A 260 5.93 -17.98 2.97
CA ILE A 260 4.79 -17.54 2.17
C ILE A 260 5.00 -16.07 1.78
N LYS A 261 4.71 -15.74 0.53
CA LYS A 261 4.51 -14.38 0.06
C LYS A 261 3.03 -14.16 -0.22
N LEU A 262 2.47 -13.15 0.39
CA LEU A 262 1.10 -12.73 0.16
C LEU A 262 1.11 -11.47 -0.69
N PHE A 263 0.38 -11.49 -1.79
CA PHE A 263 0.10 -10.32 -2.60
C PHE A 263 -1.30 -9.81 -2.26
N LEU A 264 -1.40 -8.53 -1.96
CA LEU A 264 -2.68 -7.92 -1.62
C LEU A 264 -2.82 -6.54 -2.26
N ARG A 265 -4.05 -6.11 -2.44
CA ARG A 265 -4.43 -4.74 -2.81
C ARG A 265 -5.07 -4.05 -1.63
N ALA A 266 -4.58 -2.88 -1.29
CA ALA A 266 -5.24 -1.95 -0.40
C ALA A 266 -6.08 -0.96 -1.23
N ASP A 267 -7.37 -0.92 -0.98
CA ASP A 267 -8.27 0.15 -1.39
C ASP A 267 -8.29 1.21 -0.28
N LEU A 268 -7.64 2.33 -0.53
CA LEU A 268 -7.50 3.36 0.49
C LEU A 268 -8.77 4.20 0.66
N LEU A 269 -9.67 4.20 -0.34
CA LEU A 269 -10.95 4.91 -0.25
C LEU A 269 -11.90 4.22 0.74
N HIS A 270 -11.98 2.88 0.68
CA HIS A 270 -12.88 2.09 1.52
C HIS A 270 -12.18 1.49 2.75
N ALA A 271 -10.86 1.74 2.90
CA ALA A 271 -10.01 1.14 3.93
C ALA A 271 -10.05 -0.40 3.94
N GLU A 272 -10.15 -0.99 2.75
CA GLU A 272 -10.22 -2.43 2.55
C GLU A 272 -8.91 -3.00 2.05
N ARG A 273 -8.61 -4.24 2.44
CA ARG A 273 -7.46 -5.00 1.94
C ARG A 273 -7.94 -6.33 1.43
N ARG A 274 -7.66 -6.60 0.15
CA ARG A 274 -8.03 -7.84 -0.51
C ARG A 274 -6.79 -8.62 -0.93
N ALA A 275 -6.75 -9.90 -0.59
CA ALA A 275 -5.73 -10.80 -1.10
C ALA A 275 -5.89 -10.97 -2.61
N LEU A 276 -4.78 -11.04 -3.34
CA LEU A 276 -4.73 -11.21 -4.78
C LEU A 276 -4.08 -12.54 -5.19
N ARG A 277 -3.13 -13.02 -4.38
CA ARG A 277 -2.35 -14.23 -4.68
C ARG A 277 -1.56 -14.68 -3.45
N ILE A 278 -1.37 -15.96 -3.31
CA ILE A 278 -0.45 -16.58 -2.35
C ILE A 278 0.66 -17.30 -3.14
N VAL A 279 1.90 -17.11 -2.72
CA VAL A 279 3.05 -17.85 -3.30
C VAL A 279 3.81 -18.51 -2.16
N PHE A 280 3.95 -19.83 -2.24
CA PHE A 280 4.76 -20.59 -1.32
C PHE A 280 6.14 -20.80 -1.93
N THR A 281 7.17 -20.18 -1.35
CA THR A 281 8.51 -20.08 -1.90
C THR A 281 9.46 -21.08 -1.25
N ASP A 282 10.45 -21.55 -2.01
CA ASP A 282 11.53 -22.39 -1.51
C ASP A 282 12.41 -21.62 -0.50
N PRO A 283 12.52 -22.11 0.75
CA PRO A 283 13.32 -21.46 1.78
C PRO A 283 14.80 -21.33 1.40
N THR A 284 15.31 -22.19 0.52
CA THR A 284 16.72 -22.17 0.09
C THR A 284 17.01 -21.06 -0.91
N LYS A 285 15.99 -20.51 -1.59
CA LYS A 285 16.12 -19.45 -2.59
C LYS A 285 15.92 -18.02 -2.04
N THR A 286 15.55 -17.88 -0.78
CA THR A 286 15.19 -16.58 -0.19
C THR A 286 16.42 -15.73 0.19
N THR A 287 17.65 -16.17 -0.06
CA THR A 287 18.86 -15.53 0.46
C THR A 287 19.71 -14.85 -0.60
N SER A 288 19.16 -14.20 -1.61
CA SER A 288 20.00 -13.49 -2.59
C SER A 288 19.36 -12.24 -3.20
N THR A 289 18.95 -11.32 -2.33
CA THR A 289 18.79 -9.93 -2.78
C THR A 289 19.39 -9.03 -1.71
N GLY A 290 20.72 -9.16 -1.55
CA GLY A 290 21.51 -8.16 -0.83
C GLY A 290 21.55 -6.87 -1.65
N PHE A 291 21.19 -5.79 -1.01
CA PHE A 291 21.39 -4.40 -1.46
C PHE A 291 22.81 -3.97 -1.16
#